data_459e3cea84390b2b3a34dbf8fb5a1f44
#
_entry.id   459e3cea84390b2b3a34dbf8fb5a1f44
#
_cell.length_a   1.000
_cell.length_b   1.000
_cell.length_c   1.000
_cell.angle_alpha   90.00
_cell.angle_beta   90.00
_cell.angle_gamma   90.00
#
_symmetry.space_group_name_H-M   'P 1'
#
loop_
_entity.id
_entity.type
_entity.pdbx_description
1 polymer ?
#
loop_
_entity_poly.entity_id
_entity_poly.type
_entity_poly.pdbx_seq_one_letter_code
_entity_poly.pdbx_strand_id
1 'polypeptide(L)'
;MNVVIAFPSAFANTHGLAKAIKRAIPALTSVIIEDSCLVCESTDAVEHASRMTKLFGIDRVAIAKKVSSRFSDLCAEIAKVGTKIVMPGHSFYIRTIIQQSARHDYVSRDVEFAASGMLTARLAAIKAHPAKSEKDAQDFILVVVGQKWAYVCIQMSNAPGGIVAGSQGSVLASIHGPLSLLSCLNAAKGGFELVIMLPYFDEEDLKRNTALAQVFVTKTGTRKQKILATPINVREKGTIALFLREMIISEILNSHSNYNRIVLPLNIAVHPLWMIDLVIREAVSAKKTPFAPLLFMSEELISYAQVVGIQEQEILSETIQAKEDFFRKYSRIIEYEAKVAIKRTKRLDLEVGPNYLHDVIDSI
;
A
#
# COMPACT_ATOMS: atom_id res chain seq x y z
N MET A 1 -14.57 10.53 -23.43
CA MET A 1 -14.12 10.99 -22.10
C MET A 1 -13.32 9.87 -21.47
N ASN A 2 -12.13 10.14 -20.98
CA ASN A 2 -11.36 9.14 -20.28
C ASN A 2 -11.80 9.07 -18.81
N VAL A 3 -11.85 7.86 -18.27
CA VAL A 3 -12.18 7.57 -16.86
C VAL A 3 -11.07 6.73 -16.26
N VAL A 4 -10.97 6.74 -14.95
CA VAL A 4 -10.09 5.84 -14.21
C VAL A 4 -10.95 4.77 -13.55
N ILE A 5 -10.57 3.51 -13.72
CA ILE A 5 -11.24 2.36 -13.13
C ILE A 5 -10.33 1.75 -12.06
N ALA A 6 -10.86 1.61 -10.85
CA ALA A 6 -10.21 0.88 -9.78
C ALA A 6 -10.88 -0.48 -9.58
N PHE A 7 -10.10 -1.55 -9.67
CA PHE A 7 -10.53 -2.91 -9.37
C PHE A 7 -10.20 -3.21 -7.91
N PRO A 8 -11.22 -3.37 -7.05
CA PRO A 8 -11.00 -3.64 -5.64
C PRO A 8 -10.34 -5.01 -5.43
N SER A 9 -9.55 -5.13 -4.39
CA SER A 9 -9.05 -6.42 -3.94
C SER A 9 -10.20 -7.26 -3.36
N ALA A 10 -10.01 -8.58 -3.30
CA ALA A 10 -11.02 -9.52 -2.81
C ALA A 10 -11.53 -9.21 -1.39
N PHE A 11 -10.72 -8.53 -0.58
CA PHE A 11 -11.02 -8.19 0.81
C PHE A 11 -11.46 -6.73 1.03
N ALA A 12 -11.53 -5.93 -0.04
CA ALA A 12 -11.86 -4.52 0.06
C ALA A 12 -13.38 -4.29 0.06
N ASN A 13 -13.86 -3.56 1.06
CA ASN A 13 -15.22 -3.04 1.03
C ASN A 13 -15.30 -1.89 0.01
N THR A 14 -16.11 -2.05 -1.04
CA THR A 14 -16.23 -1.10 -2.16
C THR A 14 -16.69 0.28 -1.72
N HIS A 15 -17.62 0.39 -0.75
CA HIS A 15 -18.06 1.67 -0.20
C HIS A 15 -16.97 2.39 0.60
N GLY A 16 -16.22 1.62 1.42
CA GLY A 16 -15.05 2.12 2.12
C GLY A 16 -13.97 2.59 1.16
N LEU A 17 -13.73 1.82 0.11
CA LEU A 17 -12.77 2.16 -0.95
C LEU A 17 -13.16 3.43 -1.71
N ALA A 18 -14.44 3.59 -2.07
CA ALA A 18 -14.93 4.81 -2.72
C ALA A 18 -14.68 6.06 -1.85
N LYS A 19 -14.90 5.96 -0.54
CA LYS A 19 -14.58 7.05 0.41
C LYS A 19 -13.08 7.31 0.50
N ALA A 20 -12.26 6.26 0.52
CA ALA A 20 -10.80 6.39 0.54
C ALA A 20 -10.26 7.06 -0.73
N ILE A 21 -10.75 6.66 -1.91
CA ILE A 21 -10.41 7.29 -3.20
C ILE A 21 -10.77 8.77 -3.20
N LYS A 22 -12.00 9.13 -2.80
CA LYS A 22 -12.42 10.55 -2.74
C LYS A 22 -11.58 11.37 -1.77
N ARG A 23 -11.18 10.79 -0.63
CA ARG A 23 -10.31 11.45 0.34
C ARG A 23 -8.90 11.66 -0.22
N ALA A 24 -8.35 10.65 -0.89
CA ALA A 24 -7.02 10.73 -1.47
C ALA A 24 -6.95 11.66 -2.69
N ILE A 25 -8.02 11.71 -3.49
CA ILE A 25 -8.10 12.47 -4.74
C ILE A 25 -9.39 13.31 -4.76
N PRO A 26 -9.43 14.44 -4.03
CA PRO A 26 -10.62 15.30 -3.97
C PRO A 26 -11.04 15.92 -5.31
N ALA A 27 -10.12 15.99 -6.28
CA ALA A 27 -10.36 16.52 -7.61
C ALA A 27 -11.21 15.61 -8.52
N LEU A 28 -11.55 14.38 -8.08
CA LEU A 28 -12.46 13.52 -8.83
C LEU A 28 -13.87 14.08 -8.81
N THR A 29 -14.47 14.18 -10.00
CA THR A 29 -15.83 14.71 -10.16
C THR A 29 -16.88 13.71 -9.67
N SER A 30 -16.67 12.42 -9.92
CA SER A 30 -17.55 11.36 -9.44
C SER A 30 -16.80 10.05 -9.18
N VAL A 31 -17.35 9.24 -8.28
CA VAL A 31 -16.93 7.84 -8.05
C VAL A 31 -18.19 7.00 -8.04
N ILE A 32 -18.36 6.17 -9.06
CA ILE A 32 -19.50 5.28 -9.27
C ILE A 32 -19.07 3.87 -8.88
N ILE A 33 -19.86 3.21 -8.05
CA ILE A 33 -19.64 1.82 -7.67
C ILE A 33 -20.40 0.94 -8.66
N GLU A 34 -19.68 0.14 -9.40
CA GLU A 34 -20.19 -0.93 -10.24
C GLU A 34 -19.94 -2.28 -9.52
N ASP A 35 -20.53 -3.37 -10.02
CA ASP A 35 -20.46 -4.68 -9.33
C ASP A 35 -19.02 -5.16 -9.09
N SER A 36 -18.14 -5.01 -10.09
CA SER A 36 -16.76 -5.52 -10.03
C SER A 36 -15.68 -4.43 -9.97
N CYS A 37 -16.04 -3.16 -10.01
CA CYS A 37 -15.08 -2.07 -10.04
C CYS A 37 -15.67 -0.72 -9.59
N LEU A 38 -14.82 0.26 -9.38
CA LEU A 38 -15.19 1.65 -9.17
C LEU A 38 -14.76 2.47 -10.38
N VAL A 39 -15.71 3.20 -10.96
CA VAL A 39 -15.49 4.08 -12.10
C VAL A 39 -15.39 5.52 -11.60
N CYS A 40 -14.28 6.17 -11.89
CA CYS A 40 -13.96 7.53 -11.45
C CYS A 40 -13.87 8.46 -12.66
N GLU A 41 -14.74 9.46 -12.71
CA GLU A 41 -14.64 10.51 -13.72
C GLU A 41 -13.53 11.48 -13.35
N SER A 42 -12.65 11.77 -14.31
CA SER A 42 -11.39 12.47 -14.07
C SER A 42 -11.10 13.47 -15.17
N THR A 43 -10.61 14.64 -14.78
CA THR A 43 -10.06 15.65 -15.70
C THR A 43 -8.62 15.33 -16.08
N ASP A 44 -7.86 14.67 -15.18
CA ASP A 44 -6.50 14.16 -15.41
C ASP A 44 -6.44 12.68 -15.05
N ALA A 45 -6.73 11.82 -16.03
CA ALA A 45 -6.80 10.38 -15.81
C ALA A 45 -5.43 9.77 -15.47
N VAL A 46 -4.33 10.32 -15.98
CA VAL A 46 -2.98 9.78 -15.78
C VAL A 46 -2.51 10.05 -14.34
N GLU A 47 -2.63 11.30 -13.88
CA GLU A 47 -2.28 11.66 -12.51
C GLU A 47 -3.14 10.89 -11.49
N HIS A 48 -4.47 10.89 -11.71
CA HIS A 48 -5.37 10.23 -10.78
C HIS A 48 -5.17 8.70 -10.75
N ALA A 49 -4.92 8.05 -11.90
CA ALA A 49 -4.56 6.63 -11.94
C ALA A 49 -3.26 6.38 -11.16
N SER A 50 -2.22 7.17 -11.39
CA SER A 50 -0.95 7.07 -10.65
C SER A 50 -1.13 7.22 -9.13
N ARG A 51 -2.03 8.06 -8.67
CA ARG A 51 -2.35 8.19 -7.24
C ARG A 51 -3.14 7.00 -6.71
N MET A 52 -4.09 6.47 -7.51
CA MET A 52 -4.88 5.29 -7.12
C MET A 52 -4.02 4.02 -7.01
N THR A 53 -2.95 3.88 -7.82
CA THR A 53 -2.04 2.73 -7.72
C THR A 53 -1.26 2.65 -6.40
N LYS A 54 -1.35 3.66 -5.54
CA LYS A 54 -0.72 3.68 -4.21
C LYS A 54 -1.70 3.32 -3.09
N LEU A 55 -3.00 3.22 -3.39
CA LEU A 55 -4.02 3.00 -2.36
C LEU A 55 -4.21 1.51 -2.07
N PHE A 56 -4.17 1.16 -0.79
CA PHE A 56 -4.53 -0.18 -0.34
C PHE A 56 -6.03 -0.44 -0.56
N GLY A 57 -6.36 -1.69 -0.87
CA GLY A 57 -7.70 -2.11 -1.23
C GLY A 57 -7.95 -2.11 -2.74
N ILE A 58 -6.97 -1.71 -3.55
CA ILE A 58 -7.02 -1.74 -5.01
C ILE A 58 -6.01 -2.76 -5.52
N ASP A 59 -6.43 -3.71 -6.34
CA ASP A 59 -5.54 -4.67 -6.99
C ASP A 59 -4.98 -4.13 -8.30
N ARG A 60 -5.84 -3.45 -9.09
CA ARG A 60 -5.46 -2.90 -10.39
C ARG A 60 -6.17 -1.58 -10.65
N VAL A 61 -5.52 -0.72 -11.39
CA VAL A 61 -6.06 0.55 -11.88
C VAL A 61 -5.97 0.57 -13.39
N ALA A 62 -7.03 1.00 -14.06
CA ALA A 62 -7.02 1.17 -15.51
C ALA A 62 -7.43 2.59 -15.90
N ILE A 63 -6.78 3.13 -16.93
CA ILE A 63 -7.28 4.29 -17.66
C ILE A 63 -8.13 3.73 -18.80
N ALA A 64 -9.39 4.15 -18.89
CA ALA A 64 -10.33 3.61 -19.84
C ALA A 64 -11.08 4.69 -20.61
N LYS A 65 -11.51 4.35 -21.81
CA LYS A 65 -12.42 5.15 -22.61
C LYS A 65 -13.85 4.74 -22.32
N LYS A 66 -14.69 5.70 -21.87
CA LYS A 66 -16.14 5.51 -21.69
C LYS A 66 -16.83 5.53 -23.06
N VAL A 67 -17.60 4.51 -23.37
CA VAL A 67 -18.29 4.33 -24.66
C VAL A 67 -19.71 3.80 -24.45
N SER A 68 -20.54 3.78 -25.48
CA SER A 68 -21.86 3.17 -25.42
C SER A 68 -21.74 1.65 -25.21
N SER A 69 -22.66 1.04 -24.44
CA SER A 69 -22.74 -0.41 -24.28
C SER A 69 -23.50 -1.11 -25.42
N ARG A 70 -23.96 -0.37 -26.45
CA ARG A 70 -24.56 -0.98 -27.64
C ARG A 70 -23.54 -1.83 -28.37
N PHE A 71 -23.92 -3.06 -28.76
CA PHE A 71 -23.02 -4.05 -29.32
C PHE A 71 -22.14 -3.54 -30.47
N SER A 72 -22.76 -2.93 -31.49
CA SER A 72 -22.03 -2.40 -32.64
C SER A 72 -21.05 -1.29 -32.31
N ASP A 73 -21.50 -0.33 -31.48
CA ASP A 73 -20.69 0.80 -31.08
C ASP A 73 -19.50 0.35 -30.21
N LEU A 74 -19.78 -0.57 -29.29
CA LEU A 74 -18.78 -1.17 -28.42
C LEU A 74 -17.67 -1.88 -29.21
N CYS A 75 -18.05 -2.82 -30.11
CA CYS A 75 -17.08 -3.56 -30.94
C CYS A 75 -16.25 -2.63 -31.83
N ALA A 76 -16.86 -1.61 -32.42
CA ALA A 76 -16.17 -0.61 -33.24
C ALA A 76 -15.16 0.21 -32.42
N GLU A 77 -15.52 0.61 -31.20
CA GLU A 77 -14.62 1.37 -30.31
C GLU A 77 -13.50 0.50 -29.74
N ILE A 78 -13.76 -0.77 -29.39
CA ILE A 78 -12.71 -1.73 -29.00
C ILE A 78 -11.67 -1.85 -30.12
N ALA A 79 -12.12 -2.06 -31.36
CA ALA A 79 -11.23 -2.14 -32.50
C ALA A 79 -10.45 -0.84 -32.74
N LYS A 80 -11.08 0.33 -32.54
CA LYS A 80 -10.42 1.64 -32.66
C LYS A 80 -9.38 1.89 -31.56
N VAL A 81 -9.64 1.48 -30.33
CA VAL A 81 -8.68 1.57 -29.23
C VAL A 81 -7.56 0.57 -29.46
N GLY A 82 -7.89 -0.69 -29.83
CA GLY A 82 -6.92 -1.73 -30.10
C GLY A 82 -5.89 -1.35 -31.16
N THR A 83 -6.28 -0.63 -32.23
CA THR A 83 -5.31 -0.14 -33.24
C THR A 83 -4.29 0.85 -32.70
N LYS A 84 -4.50 1.41 -31.51
CA LYS A 84 -3.57 2.38 -30.89
C LYS A 84 -2.64 1.75 -29.85
N ILE A 85 -3.03 0.59 -29.31
CA ILE A 85 -2.30 -0.03 -28.19
C ILE A 85 -1.61 -1.34 -28.60
N VAL A 86 -2.10 -2.03 -29.62
CA VAL A 86 -1.49 -3.27 -30.10
C VAL A 86 -0.25 -2.94 -30.95
N MET A 87 0.87 -3.53 -30.57
CA MET A 87 2.14 -3.29 -31.24
C MET A 87 2.31 -4.17 -32.49
N PRO A 88 3.11 -3.74 -33.49
CA PRO A 88 3.39 -4.54 -34.67
C PRO A 88 3.95 -5.92 -34.34
N GLY A 89 3.39 -6.95 -34.93
CA GLY A 89 3.80 -8.34 -34.73
C GLY A 89 3.36 -9.00 -33.45
N HIS A 90 2.71 -8.26 -32.55
CA HIS A 90 2.27 -8.79 -31.25
C HIS A 90 0.99 -9.63 -31.39
N SER A 91 0.85 -10.59 -30.49
CA SER A 91 -0.41 -11.28 -30.25
C SER A 91 -1.25 -10.46 -29.26
N PHE A 92 -2.56 -10.35 -29.50
CA PHE A 92 -3.47 -9.62 -28.65
C PHE A 92 -4.63 -10.49 -28.15
N TYR A 93 -5.17 -10.16 -26.98
CA TYR A 93 -6.35 -10.78 -26.40
C TYR A 93 -7.33 -9.73 -25.90
N ILE A 94 -8.62 -9.93 -26.21
CA ILE A 94 -9.71 -9.07 -25.72
C ILE A 94 -10.47 -9.85 -24.66
N ARG A 95 -10.60 -9.29 -23.47
CA ARG A 95 -11.41 -9.84 -22.39
C ARG A 95 -12.55 -8.89 -22.06
N THR A 96 -13.77 -9.40 -22.08
CA THR A 96 -14.97 -8.64 -21.74
C THR A 96 -15.57 -9.14 -20.44
N ILE A 97 -15.81 -8.22 -19.51
CA ILE A 97 -16.52 -8.48 -18.25
C ILE A 97 -17.83 -7.71 -18.31
N ILE A 98 -18.96 -8.43 -18.41
CA ILE A 98 -20.29 -7.83 -18.29
C ILE A 98 -20.66 -7.83 -16.80
N GLN A 99 -21.03 -6.65 -16.28
CA GLN A 99 -21.46 -6.50 -14.89
C GLN A 99 -22.73 -7.32 -14.61
N GLN A 100 -22.84 -7.91 -13.42
CA GLN A 100 -23.99 -8.77 -13.07
C GLN A 100 -25.31 -8.02 -13.09
N SER A 101 -25.30 -6.73 -12.76
CA SER A 101 -26.46 -5.84 -12.82
C SER A 101 -26.87 -5.45 -14.24
N ALA A 102 -25.99 -5.64 -15.22
CA ALA A 102 -26.24 -5.26 -16.61
C ALA A 102 -26.96 -6.38 -17.38
N ARG A 103 -28.00 -6.01 -18.13
CA ARG A 103 -28.75 -6.92 -18.98
C ARG A 103 -28.60 -6.49 -20.44
N HIS A 104 -28.03 -7.37 -21.26
CA HIS A 104 -27.83 -7.18 -22.69
C HIS A 104 -28.34 -8.39 -23.43
N ASP A 105 -28.60 -8.23 -24.72
CA ASP A 105 -28.96 -9.28 -25.69
C ASP A 105 -27.75 -10.01 -26.26
N TYR A 106 -26.57 -9.75 -25.73
CA TYR A 106 -25.29 -10.38 -26.08
C TYR A 106 -24.52 -10.81 -24.83
N VAL A 107 -23.57 -11.73 -24.99
CA VAL A 107 -22.67 -12.20 -23.94
C VAL A 107 -21.22 -11.76 -24.21
N SER A 108 -20.36 -11.91 -23.21
CA SER A 108 -18.94 -11.49 -23.32
C SER A 108 -18.24 -12.05 -24.53
N ARG A 109 -18.47 -13.32 -24.85
CA ARG A 109 -17.88 -14.00 -26.03
C ARG A 109 -18.28 -13.39 -27.37
N ASP A 110 -19.49 -12.90 -27.47
CA ASP A 110 -19.97 -12.27 -28.74
C ASP A 110 -19.17 -11.00 -29.00
N VAL A 111 -18.95 -10.18 -27.93
CA VAL A 111 -18.15 -8.94 -28.00
C VAL A 111 -16.69 -9.27 -28.31
N GLU A 112 -16.11 -10.24 -27.62
CA GLU A 112 -14.71 -10.68 -27.81
C GLU A 112 -14.47 -11.16 -29.23
N PHE A 113 -15.37 -12.00 -29.77
CA PHE A 113 -15.27 -12.53 -31.11
C PHE A 113 -15.43 -11.44 -32.20
N ALA A 114 -16.48 -10.62 -32.09
CA ALA A 114 -16.77 -9.58 -33.08
C ALA A 114 -15.67 -8.51 -33.09
N ALA A 115 -15.27 -8.03 -31.88
CA ALA A 115 -14.22 -7.03 -31.76
C ALA A 115 -12.86 -7.56 -32.22
N SER A 116 -12.53 -8.83 -31.92
CA SER A 116 -11.30 -9.48 -32.37
C SER A 116 -11.24 -9.58 -33.91
N GLY A 117 -12.35 -9.98 -34.57
CA GLY A 117 -12.43 -9.99 -36.00
C GLY A 117 -12.22 -8.62 -36.66
N MET A 118 -12.90 -7.59 -36.10
CA MET A 118 -12.74 -6.21 -36.55
C MET A 118 -11.31 -5.69 -36.36
N LEU A 119 -10.69 -6.02 -35.25
CA LEU A 119 -9.33 -5.58 -34.90
C LEU A 119 -8.30 -6.30 -35.79
N THR A 120 -8.43 -7.60 -35.98
CA THR A 120 -7.56 -8.39 -36.87
C THR A 120 -7.53 -7.80 -38.28
N ALA A 121 -8.70 -7.46 -38.86
CA ALA A 121 -8.78 -6.84 -40.17
C ALA A 121 -8.02 -5.51 -40.24
N ARG A 122 -8.08 -4.69 -39.18
CA ARG A 122 -7.38 -3.39 -39.11
C ARG A 122 -5.88 -3.53 -38.91
N LEU A 123 -5.45 -4.60 -38.24
CA LEU A 123 -4.04 -4.82 -37.85
C LEU A 123 -3.30 -5.72 -38.83
N ALA A 124 -3.95 -6.19 -39.91
CA ALA A 124 -3.36 -7.10 -40.91
C ALA A 124 -2.04 -6.56 -41.49
N ALA A 125 -1.95 -5.26 -41.77
CA ALA A 125 -0.76 -4.61 -42.30
C ALA A 125 0.46 -4.68 -41.36
N ILE A 126 0.24 -4.70 -40.04
CA ILE A 126 1.30 -4.76 -39.03
C ILE A 126 1.53 -6.17 -38.49
N LYS A 127 0.91 -7.19 -39.08
CA LYS A 127 1.04 -8.62 -38.75
C LYS A 127 0.69 -8.96 -37.29
N ALA A 128 -0.10 -8.15 -36.61
CA ALA A 128 -0.62 -8.49 -35.30
C ALA A 128 -1.78 -9.48 -35.42
N HIS A 129 -1.92 -10.40 -34.47
CA HIS A 129 -2.85 -11.51 -34.56
C HIS A 129 -3.48 -11.82 -33.17
N PRO A 130 -4.69 -12.41 -33.15
CA PRO A 130 -5.32 -12.79 -31.90
C PRO A 130 -4.58 -13.95 -31.22
N ALA A 131 -4.40 -13.85 -29.92
CA ALA A 131 -3.87 -14.91 -29.07
C ALA A 131 -4.94 -15.97 -28.77
N LYS A 132 -4.53 -17.21 -28.51
CA LYS A 132 -5.43 -18.30 -28.10
C LYS A 132 -5.99 -18.15 -26.72
N SER A 133 -5.21 -17.54 -25.83
CA SER A 133 -5.59 -17.26 -24.42
C SER A 133 -4.98 -15.96 -23.93
N GLU A 134 -5.49 -15.47 -22.78
CA GLU A 134 -4.95 -14.30 -22.10
C GLU A 134 -3.45 -14.45 -21.75
N LYS A 135 -3.03 -15.68 -21.41
CA LYS A 135 -1.62 -15.96 -21.03
C LYS A 135 -0.66 -15.91 -22.23
N ASP A 136 -1.17 -16.14 -23.43
CA ASP A 136 -0.37 -16.15 -24.65
C ASP A 136 -0.31 -14.76 -25.32
N ALA A 137 -1.08 -13.81 -24.80
CA ALA A 137 -1.16 -12.47 -25.35
C ALA A 137 -0.01 -11.58 -24.87
N GLN A 138 0.60 -10.86 -25.80
CA GLN A 138 1.56 -9.79 -25.50
C GLN A 138 0.85 -8.47 -25.19
N ASP A 139 -0.28 -8.22 -25.87
CA ASP A 139 -1.13 -7.07 -25.64
C ASP A 139 -2.52 -7.51 -25.15
N PHE A 140 -3.00 -6.89 -24.10
CA PHE A 140 -4.25 -7.25 -23.43
C PHE A 140 -5.22 -6.07 -23.38
N ILE A 141 -6.45 -6.28 -23.87
CA ILE A 141 -7.51 -5.28 -23.89
C ILE A 141 -8.63 -5.75 -22.96
N LEU A 142 -8.76 -5.11 -21.81
CA LEU A 142 -9.86 -5.34 -20.89
C LEU A 142 -11.03 -4.41 -21.22
N VAL A 143 -12.23 -4.98 -21.24
CA VAL A 143 -13.47 -4.23 -21.44
C VAL A 143 -14.43 -4.54 -20.29
N VAL A 144 -14.92 -3.50 -19.63
CA VAL A 144 -15.93 -3.63 -18.58
C VAL A 144 -17.25 -3.07 -19.12
N VAL A 145 -18.31 -3.86 -19.10
CA VAL A 145 -19.61 -3.48 -19.66
C VAL A 145 -20.65 -3.35 -18.54
N GLY A 146 -21.10 -2.14 -18.30
CA GLY A 146 -22.25 -1.84 -17.45
C GLY A 146 -23.54 -1.72 -18.26
N GLN A 147 -24.65 -1.36 -17.62
CA GLN A 147 -25.97 -1.32 -18.27
C GLN A 147 -26.05 -0.31 -19.42
N LYS A 148 -25.53 0.89 -19.24
CA LYS A 148 -25.60 1.99 -20.23
C LYS A 148 -24.27 2.30 -20.89
N TRP A 149 -23.20 2.10 -20.17
CA TRP A 149 -21.86 2.46 -20.60
C TRP A 149 -20.94 1.26 -20.53
N ALA A 150 -19.99 1.22 -21.44
CA ALA A 150 -18.86 0.31 -21.39
C ALA A 150 -17.54 1.10 -21.30
N TYR A 151 -16.51 0.43 -20.83
CA TYR A 151 -15.22 1.02 -20.54
C TYR A 151 -14.14 0.17 -21.19
N VAL A 152 -13.49 0.71 -22.22
CA VAL A 152 -12.39 0.05 -22.93
C VAL A 152 -11.08 0.52 -22.31
N CYS A 153 -10.38 -0.38 -21.61
CA CYS A 153 -9.14 -0.07 -20.92
C CYS A 153 -8.00 0.15 -21.93
N ILE A 154 -7.31 1.28 -21.80
CA ILE A 154 -6.18 1.70 -22.64
C ILE A 154 -4.87 1.32 -21.98
N GLN A 155 -4.78 1.49 -20.67
CA GLN A 155 -3.59 1.20 -19.86
C GLN A 155 -4.03 0.62 -18.53
N MET A 156 -3.30 -0.38 -18.05
CA MET A 156 -3.52 -0.98 -16.73
C MET A 156 -2.22 -0.98 -15.93
N SER A 157 -2.35 -0.82 -14.62
CA SER A 157 -1.26 -0.85 -13.67
C SER A 157 -1.68 -1.64 -12.43
N ASN A 158 -0.75 -2.41 -11.88
CA ASN A 158 -0.97 -3.10 -10.61
C ASN A 158 -0.94 -2.11 -9.46
N ALA A 159 -1.70 -2.41 -8.41
CA ALA A 159 -1.74 -1.68 -7.17
C ALA A 159 -1.45 -2.64 -5.99
N PRO A 160 -1.24 -2.15 -4.75
CA PRO A 160 -0.75 -2.98 -3.65
C PRO A 160 -1.76 -4.02 -3.12
N GLY A 161 -3.02 -3.95 -3.54
CA GLY A 161 -4.06 -4.83 -3.00
C GLY A 161 -4.36 -4.59 -1.52
N GLY A 162 -4.72 -5.66 -0.81
CA GLY A 162 -4.94 -5.60 0.63
C GLY A 162 -6.32 -5.07 1.03
N ILE A 163 -6.40 -4.50 2.22
CA ILE A 163 -7.63 -3.99 2.84
C ILE A 163 -7.57 -2.44 2.82
N VAL A 164 -8.71 -1.80 2.67
CA VAL A 164 -8.82 -0.33 2.68
C VAL A 164 -8.25 0.24 3.97
N ALA A 165 -7.28 1.16 3.86
CA ALA A 165 -6.65 1.78 5.02
C ALA A 165 -7.67 2.47 5.93
N GLY A 166 -7.54 2.24 7.25
CA GLY A 166 -8.43 2.76 8.29
C GLY A 166 -9.68 1.91 8.54
N SER A 167 -9.98 0.87 7.72
CA SER A 167 -11.14 0.00 7.94
C SER A 167 -11.02 -0.89 9.18
N GLN A 168 -9.80 -1.15 9.63
CA GLN A 168 -9.49 -1.88 10.87
C GLN A 168 -9.24 -0.95 12.07
N GLY A 169 -9.48 0.36 11.90
CA GLY A 169 -9.22 1.36 12.93
C GLY A 169 -7.76 1.80 13.01
N SER A 170 -7.42 2.56 14.05
CA SER A 170 -6.09 3.12 14.22
C SER A 170 -5.17 2.20 15.03
N VAL A 171 -3.89 2.24 14.69
CA VAL A 171 -2.82 1.51 15.39
C VAL A 171 -1.60 2.42 15.57
N LEU A 172 -0.92 2.31 16.71
CA LEU A 172 0.35 2.97 16.96
C LEU A 172 1.50 2.08 16.44
N ALA A 173 2.40 2.67 15.68
CA ALA A 173 3.55 1.99 15.10
C ALA A 173 4.80 2.86 15.21
N SER A 174 5.99 2.28 15.22
CA SER A 174 7.25 3.02 15.18
C SER A 174 7.94 2.83 13.83
N ILE A 175 8.63 3.88 13.33
CA ILE A 175 9.58 3.79 12.22
C ILE A 175 10.94 4.25 12.73
N HIS A 176 11.89 3.31 12.78
CA HIS A 176 13.25 3.54 13.30
C HIS A 176 14.31 2.68 12.58
N GLY A 177 13.87 1.96 11.55
CA GLY A 177 14.73 1.14 10.70
C GLY A 177 13.94 0.45 9.58
N PRO A 178 14.63 -0.29 8.71
CA PRO A 178 14.04 -1.01 7.57
C PRO A 178 12.92 -1.97 7.96
N LEU A 179 13.13 -2.82 8.98
CA LEU A 179 12.14 -3.79 9.45
C LEU A 179 10.88 -3.11 9.97
N SER A 180 11.03 -2.03 10.73
CA SER A 180 9.90 -1.27 11.27
C SER A 180 9.09 -0.58 10.16
N LEU A 181 9.75 -0.05 9.12
CA LEU A 181 9.07 0.48 7.93
C LEU A 181 8.24 -0.60 7.22
N LEU A 182 8.81 -1.79 6.99
CA LEU A 182 8.09 -2.91 6.36
C LEU A 182 6.91 -3.37 7.21
N SER A 183 7.07 -3.40 8.54
CA SER A 183 5.98 -3.72 9.48
C SER A 183 4.83 -2.70 9.37
N CYS A 184 5.15 -1.40 9.28
CA CYS A 184 4.18 -0.34 9.08
C CYS A 184 3.43 -0.48 7.75
N LEU A 185 4.15 -0.73 6.65
CA LEU A 185 3.54 -0.93 5.32
C LEU A 185 2.62 -2.15 5.31
N ASN A 186 3.01 -3.24 5.97
CA ASN A 186 2.20 -4.45 6.06
C ASN A 186 0.95 -4.23 6.92
N ALA A 187 1.06 -3.50 8.02
CA ALA A 187 -0.08 -3.11 8.85
C ALA A 187 -1.06 -2.21 8.07
N ALA A 188 -0.55 -1.25 7.29
CA ALA A 188 -1.38 -0.42 6.42
C ALA A 188 -2.09 -1.24 5.33
N LYS A 189 -1.40 -2.21 4.71
CA LYS A 189 -1.97 -3.18 3.77
C LYS A 189 -3.04 -4.06 4.43
N GLY A 190 -2.89 -4.35 5.72
CA GLY A 190 -3.88 -5.03 6.56
C GLY A 190 -5.07 -4.16 6.96
N GLY A 191 -5.16 -2.91 6.51
CA GLY A 191 -6.31 -2.03 6.69
C GLY A 191 -6.25 -1.12 7.92
N PHE A 192 -5.11 -1.03 8.60
CA PHE A 192 -4.94 -0.10 9.72
C PHE A 192 -4.62 1.33 9.25
N GLU A 193 -5.12 2.31 10.00
CA GLU A 193 -4.65 3.70 9.95
C GLU A 193 -3.53 3.87 10.96
N LEU A 194 -2.32 4.21 10.51
CA LEU A 194 -1.16 4.28 11.38
C LEU A 194 -0.97 5.67 11.99
N VAL A 195 -0.69 5.67 13.28
CA VAL A 195 -0.02 6.79 13.96
C VAL A 195 1.44 6.39 14.07
N ILE A 196 2.33 7.17 13.49
CA ILE A 196 3.75 6.82 13.38
C ILE A 196 4.53 7.50 14.51
N MET A 197 5.19 6.71 15.33
CA MET A 197 6.20 7.19 16.27
C MET A 197 7.56 7.18 15.56
N LEU A 198 8.28 8.32 15.62
CA LEU A 198 9.66 8.45 15.17
C LEU A 198 10.56 8.60 16.40
N PRO A 199 11.10 7.49 16.91
CA PRO A 199 12.09 7.55 17.96
C PRO A 199 13.44 8.01 17.37
N TYR A 200 14.19 8.86 18.10
CA TYR A 200 15.48 9.35 17.64
C TYR A 200 16.42 9.65 18.83
N PHE A 201 17.72 9.46 18.61
CA PHE A 201 18.77 9.79 19.58
C PHE A 201 19.33 11.19 19.34
N ASP A 202 19.52 11.54 18.09
CA ASP A 202 20.11 12.79 17.63
C ASP A 202 19.45 13.26 16.33
N GLU A 203 19.94 14.36 15.79
CA GLU A 203 19.42 14.94 14.55
C GLU A 203 19.65 14.04 13.32
N GLU A 204 20.76 13.32 13.27
CA GLU A 204 21.07 12.41 12.15
C GLU A 204 20.11 11.22 12.14
N ASP A 205 19.88 10.62 13.30
CA ASP A 205 18.91 9.54 13.47
C ASP A 205 17.48 10.01 13.14
N LEU A 206 17.12 11.23 13.54
CA LEU A 206 15.85 11.84 13.17
C LEU A 206 15.70 11.99 11.65
N LYS A 207 16.73 12.51 10.97
CA LYS A 207 16.73 12.65 9.50
C LYS A 207 16.56 11.29 8.81
N ARG A 208 17.28 10.27 9.26
CA ARG A 208 17.18 8.90 8.74
C ARG A 208 15.76 8.33 8.92
N ASN A 209 15.21 8.41 10.12
CA ASN A 209 13.89 7.86 10.42
C ASN A 209 12.77 8.64 9.71
N THR A 210 12.94 9.94 9.53
CA THR A 210 12.03 10.77 8.73
C THR A 210 12.09 10.40 7.24
N ALA A 211 13.28 10.09 6.70
CA ALA A 211 13.39 9.59 5.32
C ALA A 211 12.65 8.27 5.12
N LEU A 212 12.73 7.33 6.09
CA LEU A 212 11.96 6.09 6.07
C LEU A 212 10.44 6.36 6.15
N ALA A 213 10.01 7.29 7.00
CA ALA A 213 8.61 7.70 7.07
C ALA A 213 8.13 8.35 5.76
N GLN A 214 9.00 9.07 5.05
CA GLN A 214 8.69 9.60 3.72
C GLN A 214 8.44 8.48 2.69
N VAL A 215 9.22 7.39 2.75
CA VAL A 215 8.96 6.19 1.92
C VAL A 215 7.58 5.61 2.24
N PHE A 216 7.23 5.45 3.53
CA PHE A 216 5.91 4.99 3.96
C PHE A 216 4.79 5.83 3.37
N VAL A 217 4.85 7.14 3.55
CA VAL A 217 3.84 8.07 3.06
C VAL A 217 3.70 8.04 1.54
N THR A 218 4.83 7.97 0.83
CA THR A 218 4.86 7.90 -0.65
C THR A 218 4.20 6.61 -1.16
N LYS A 219 4.47 5.49 -0.50
CA LYS A 219 3.92 4.17 -0.90
C LYS A 219 2.45 4.00 -0.53
N THR A 220 1.99 4.63 0.56
CA THR A 220 0.58 4.54 0.99
C THR A 220 -0.33 5.61 0.39
N GLY A 221 0.24 6.63 -0.25
CA GLY A 221 -0.52 7.76 -0.80
C GLY A 221 -1.26 8.58 0.26
N THR A 222 -0.84 8.49 1.52
CA THR A 222 -1.47 9.21 2.64
C THR A 222 -1.24 10.72 2.50
N ARG A 223 -2.29 11.53 2.67
CA ARG A 223 -2.19 13.01 2.63
C ARG A 223 -1.93 13.65 3.98
N LYS A 224 -2.50 13.07 5.04
CA LYS A 224 -2.33 13.57 6.41
C LYS A 224 -1.77 12.46 7.25
N GLN A 225 -0.65 12.71 7.91
CA GLN A 225 0.02 11.74 8.75
C GLN A 225 0.18 12.29 10.17
N LYS A 226 -0.24 11.50 11.15
CA LYS A 226 0.03 11.77 12.56
C LYS A 226 1.38 11.20 12.93
N ILE A 227 2.27 12.05 13.40
CA ILE A 227 3.63 11.69 13.82
C ILE A 227 3.84 12.04 15.28
N LEU A 228 4.48 11.14 16.01
CA LEU A 228 4.95 11.30 17.36
C LEU A 228 6.48 11.32 17.34
N ALA A 229 7.09 12.49 17.31
CA ALA A 229 8.54 12.62 17.38
C ALA A 229 9.00 12.43 18.83
N THR A 230 9.76 11.36 19.08
CA THR A 230 10.04 10.87 20.42
C THR A 230 11.55 10.78 20.66
N PRO A 231 12.16 11.76 21.35
CA PRO A 231 13.58 11.69 21.71
C PRO A 231 13.82 10.60 22.75
N ILE A 232 14.77 9.70 22.47
CA ILE A 232 15.21 8.65 23.38
C ILE A 232 16.69 8.83 23.68
N ASN A 233 17.12 8.37 24.87
CA ASN A 233 18.51 8.49 25.28
C ASN A 233 19.07 7.10 25.62
N VAL A 234 20.10 6.69 24.87
CA VAL A 234 20.84 5.45 25.14
C VAL A 234 22.32 5.81 25.16
N ARG A 235 22.96 5.54 26.27
CA ARG A 235 24.39 5.86 26.48
C ARG A 235 25.33 4.75 26.02
N GLU A 236 24.82 3.54 25.94
CA GLU A 236 25.52 2.35 25.52
C GLU A 236 25.82 2.38 24.03
N LYS A 237 26.80 1.56 23.61
CA LYS A 237 27.22 1.45 22.20
C LYS A 237 27.10 0.01 21.70
N GLY A 238 27.14 -0.17 20.39
CA GLY A 238 27.12 -1.48 19.73
C GLY A 238 25.80 -2.23 19.94
N THR A 239 25.86 -3.55 20.03
CA THR A 239 24.69 -4.44 20.15
C THR A 239 23.82 -4.17 21.36
N ILE A 240 24.41 -3.67 22.47
CA ILE A 240 23.64 -3.28 23.66
C ILE A 240 22.76 -2.06 23.36
N ALA A 241 23.28 -1.09 22.61
CA ALA A 241 22.49 0.08 22.21
C ALA A 241 21.29 -0.32 21.33
N LEU A 242 21.48 -1.22 20.38
CA LEU A 242 20.37 -1.74 19.54
C LEU A 242 19.30 -2.42 20.42
N PHE A 243 19.73 -3.29 21.33
CA PHE A 243 18.82 -3.96 22.26
C PHE A 243 18.04 -2.96 23.12
N LEU A 244 18.71 -1.97 23.72
CA LEU A 244 18.08 -0.96 24.56
C LEU A 244 17.11 -0.10 23.75
N ARG A 245 17.48 0.27 22.53
CA ARG A 245 16.63 1.01 21.61
C ARG A 245 15.30 0.27 21.40
N GLU A 246 15.37 -0.99 21.01
CA GLU A 246 14.17 -1.80 20.73
C GLU A 246 13.30 -1.98 21.98
N MET A 247 13.92 -2.23 23.14
CA MET A 247 13.18 -2.39 24.40
C MET A 247 12.54 -1.10 24.89
N ILE A 248 13.23 0.04 24.78
CA ILE A 248 12.67 1.36 25.12
C ILE A 248 11.51 1.70 24.18
N ILE A 249 11.67 1.49 22.87
CA ILE A 249 10.61 1.72 21.89
C ILE A 249 9.37 0.86 22.21
N SER A 250 9.58 -0.42 22.51
CA SER A 250 8.51 -1.34 22.88
C SER A 250 7.77 -0.86 24.15
N GLU A 251 8.51 -0.44 25.17
CA GLU A 251 7.95 0.10 26.41
C GLU A 251 7.16 1.39 26.18
N ILE A 252 7.64 2.28 25.30
CA ILE A 252 6.92 3.49 24.91
C ILE A 252 5.60 3.13 24.22
N LEU A 253 5.61 2.19 23.27
CA LEU A 253 4.40 1.74 22.58
C LEU A 253 3.37 1.16 23.56
N ASN A 254 3.82 0.38 24.55
CA ASN A 254 2.99 -0.21 25.58
C ASN A 254 2.39 0.84 26.52
N SER A 255 3.13 1.89 26.83
CA SER A 255 2.75 2.93 27.79
C SER A 255 1.82 4.01 27.20
N HIS A 256 1.65 4.09 25.88
CA HIS A 256 0.72 5.03 25.24
C HIS A 256 -0.75 4.67 25.48
N SER A 257 -1.41 5.31 26.46
CA SER A 257 -2.79 5.01 26.86
C SER A 257 -3.84 5.24 25.77
N ASN A 258 -3.58 6.12 24.81
CA ASN A 258 -4.52 6.49 23.74
C ASN A 258 -4.67 5.42 22.64
N TYR A 259 -3.82 4.41 22.61
CA TYR A 259 -3.81 3.38 21.55
C TYR A 259 -3.82 1.99 22.20
N ASN A 260 -4.86 1.21 21.91
CA ASN A 260 -4.97 -0.18 22.39
C ASN A 260 -4.34 -1.19 21.45
N ARG A 261 -3.99 -0.78 20.22
CA ARG A 261 -3.36 -1.64 19.21
C ARG A 261 -1.99 -1.05 18.86
N ILE A 262 -0.99 -1.93 18.77
CA ILE A 262 0.39 -1.55 18.47
C ILE A 262 0.96 -2.47 17.40
N VAL A 263 1.81 -1.93 16.52
CA VAL A 263 2.61 -2.70 15.57
C VAL A 263 3.98 -2.93 16.16
N LEU A 264 4.39 -4.18 16.22
CA LEU A 264 5.70 -4.59 16.69
C LEU A 264 6.54 -5.10 15.52
N PRO A 265 7.69 -4.50 15.22
CA PRO A 265 8.58 -4.91 14.14
C PRO A 265 9.43 -6.10 14.54
N LEU A 266 8.79 -7.19 14.95
CA LEU A 266 9.46 -8.40 15.42
C LEU A 266 9.70 -9.38 14.27
N ASN A 267 10.91 -9.96 14.24
CA ASN A 267 11.29 -10.98 13.26
C ASN A 267 12.31 -11.95 13.86
N ILE A 268 12.13 -13.24 13.66
CA ILE A 268 13.01 -14.29 14.25
C ILE A 268 14.43 -14.30 13.69
N ALA A 269 14.66 -13.73 12.51
CA ALA A 269 16.01 -13.59 11.94
C ALA A 269 16.80 -12.42 12.57
N VAL A 270 16.10 -11.47 13.20
CA VAL A 270 16.68 -10.26 13.76
C VAL A 270 16.66 -10.27 15.30
N HIS A 271 15.60 -10.81 15.89
CA HIS A 271 15.38 -10.79 17.34
C HIS A 271 15.48 -12.18 17.95
N PRO A 272 16.17 -12.33 19.09
CA PRO A 272 16.16 -13.58 19.85
C PRO A 272 14.73 -13.98 20.28
N LEU A 273 14.41 -15.28 20.27
CA LEU A 273 13.05 -15.76 20.62
C LEU A 273 12.60 -15.33 22.01
N TRP A 274 13.50 -15.30 23.01
CA TRP A 274 13.18 -14.84 24.35
C TRP A 274 12.73 -13.37 24.38
N MET A 275 13.32 -12.53 23.52
CA MET A 275 12.97 -11.11 23.40
C MET A 275 11.60 -10.95 22.74
N ILE A 276 11.32 -11.72 21.70
CA ILE A 276 10.01 -11.73 21.03
C ILE A 276 8.91 -12.11 22.02
N ASP A 277 9.11 -13.20 22.77
CA ASP A 277 8.17 -13.67 23.80
C ASP A 277 7.96 -12.60 24.89
N LEU A 278 9.05 -12.01 25.38
CA LEU A 278 9.00 -10.95 26.37
C LEU A 278 8.19 -9.74 25.89
N VAL A 279 8.51 -9.19 24.71
CA VAL A 279 7.85 -8.00 24.15
C VAL A 279 6.35 -8.25 23.94
N ILE A 280 5.98 -9.42 23.45
CA ILE A 280 4.57 -9.78 23.26
C ILE A 280 3.85 -9.90 24.60
N ARG A 281 4.45 -10.56 25.61
CA ARG A 281 3.86 -10.69 26.94
C ARG A 281 3.68 -9.34 27.64
N GLU A 282 4.68 -8.46 27.57
CA GLU A 282 4.59 -7.11 28.11
C GLU A 282 3.47 -6.28 27.45
N ALA A 283 3.33 -6.39 26.11
CA ALA A 283 2.24 -5.73 25.40
C ALA A 283 0.86 -6.23 25.86
N VAL A 284 0.68 -7.53 25.98
CA VAL A 284 -0.58 -8.12 26.48
C VAL A 284 -0.85 -7.74 27.93
N SER A 285 0.18 -7.73 28.80
CA SER A 285 0.09 -7.30 30.20
C SER A 285 -0.31 -5.81 30.31
N ALA A 286 0.16 -4.98 29.39
CA ALA A 286 -0.25 -3.59 29.27
C ALA A 286 -1.65 -3.40 28.61
N LYS A 287 -2.40 -4.48 28.41
CA LYS A 287 -3.73 -4.50 27.76
C LYS A 287 -3.69 -3.98 26.31
N LYS A 288 -2.59 -4.18 25.60
CA LYS A 288 -2.45 -3.88 24.19
C LYS A 288 -2.76 -5.13 23.34
N THR A 289 -3.24 -4.89 22.12
CA THR A 289 -3.31 -5.92 21.09
C THR A 289 -2.09 -5.76 20.18
N PRO A 290 -1.05 -6.60 20.33
CA PRO A 290 0.12 -6.54 19.48
C PRO A 290 -0.17 -7.12 18.09
N PHE A 291 0.36 -6.48 17.07
CA PHE A 291 0.37 -6.93 15.70
C PHE A 291 1.81 -7.02 15.20
N ALA A 292 2.31 -8.24 15.00
CA ALA A 292 3.67 -8.51 14.51
C ALA A 292 3.60 -9.12 13.10
N PRO A 293 3.45 -8.31 12.05
CA PRO A 293 3.13 -8.79 10.70
C PRO A 293 4.29 -9.50 10.01
N LEU A 294 5.51 -9.34 10.52
CA LEU A 294 6.74 -9.82 9.88
C LEU A 294 7.51 -10.79 10.76
N LEU A 295 6.82 -11.57 11.59
CA LEU A 295 7.47 -12.47 12.54
C LEU A 295 8.45 -13.47 11.87
N PHE A 296 8.16 -13.87 10.62
CA PHE A 296 9.00 -14.77 9.84
C PHE A 296 9.54 -14.06 8.59
N MET A 297 10.80 -14.39 8.21
CA MET A 297 11.36 -13.99 6.93
C MET A 297 10.81 -14.92 5.85
N SER A 298 10.06 -14.38 4.88
CA SER A 298 9.53 -15.11 3.73
C SER A 298 10.06 -14.52 2.44
N GLU A 299 10.04 -15.30 1.34
CA GLU A 299 10.39 -14.82 0.01
C GLU A 299 9.49 -13.64 -0.42
N GLU A 300 8.22 -13.67 -0.02
CA GLU A 300 7.28 -12.56 -0.28
C GLU A 300 7.70 -11.29 0.45
N LEU A 301 8.18 -11.40 1.69
CA LEU A 301 8.70 -10.26 2.45
C LEU A 301 9.95 -9.68 1.79
N ILE A 302 10.90 -10.53 1.39
CA ILE A 302 12.13 -10.11 0.72
C ILE A 302 11.80 -9.43 -0.62
N SER A 303 10.92 -10.03 -1.42
CA SER A 303 10.45 -9.43 -2.68
C SER A 303 9.77 -8.09 -2.45
N TYR A 304 8.94 -7.97 -1.41
CA TYR A 304 8.28 -6.72 -1.07
C TYR A 304 9.27 -5.66 -0.57
N ALA A 305 10.26 -6.04 0.21
CA ALA A 305 11.34 -5.16 0.66
C ALA A 305 12.09 -4.55 -0.54
N GLN A 306 12.44 -5.37 -1.55
CA GLN A 306 13.08 -4.91 -2.77
C GLN A 306 12.22 -3.90 -3.54
N VAL A 307 10.91 -4.10 -3.64
CA VAL A 307 9.97 -3.16 -4.27
C VAL A 307 9.95 -1.81 -3.57
N VAL A 308 10.19 -1.77 -2.27
CA VAL A 308 10.29 -0.51 -1.49
C VAL A 308 11.70 0.06 -1.46
N GLY A 309 12.69 -0.61 -2.06
CA GLY A 309 14.08 -0.17 -2.12
C GLY A 309 14.91 -0.57 -0.89
N ILE A 310 14.45 -1.55 -0.11
CA ILE A 310 15.16 -2.08 1.06
C ILE A 310 15.84 -3.40 0.67
N GLN A 311 17.12 -3.53 1.00
CA GLN A 311 17.86 -4.77 0.78
C GLN A 311 17.77 -5.68 2.02
N GLU A 312 17.86 -7.00 1.80
CA GLU A 312 17.84 -7.99 2.88
C GLU A 312 18.96 -7.73 3.92
N GLN A 313 20.15 -7.35 3.45
CA GLN A 313 21.28 -7.03 4.32
C GLN A 313 20.98 -5.86 5.27
N GLU A 314 20.17 -4.89 4.85
CA GLU A 314 19.78 -3.76 5.70
C GLU A 314 18.89 -4.24 6.85
N ILE A 315 17.98 -5.20 6.60
CA ILE A 315 17.14 -5.80 7.64
C ILE A 315 18.00 -6.61 8.61
N LEU A 316 18.90 -7.44 8.07
CA LEU A 316 19.77 -8.29 8.89
C LEU A 316 20.83 -7.48 9.67
N SER A 317 21.18 -6.27 9.24
CA SER A 317 22.06 -5.39 10.01
C SER A 317 21.49 -4.95 11.35
N GLU A 318 20.17 -5.05 11.54
CA GLU A 318 19.48 -4.77 12.81
C GLU A 318 19.49 -5.96 13.77
N THR A 319 20.22 -7.04 13.47
CA THR A 319 20.25 -8.27 14.30
C THR A 319 20.72 -8.01 15.73
N ILE A 320 19.88 -8.38 16.68
CA ILE A 320 20.14 -8.21 18.11
C ILE A 320 20.74 -9.49 18.69
N GLN A 321 21.98 -9.39 19.16
CA GLN A 321 22.68 -10.47 19.86
C GLN A 321 22.72 -10.16 21.36
N ALA A 322 21.54 -10.25 22.02
CA ALA A 322 21.44 -10.00 23.44
C ALA A 322 21.05 -11.28 24.20
N LYS A 323 21.60 -11.44 25.41
CA LYS A 323 21.21 -12.51 26.34
C LYS A 323 20.06 -12.03 27.23
N GLU A 324 19.23 -12.95 27.71
CA GLU A 324 18.10 -12.63 28.61
C GLU A 324 18.54 -11.86 29.88
N ASP A 325 19.73 -12.13 30.38
CA ASP A 325 20.28 -11.42 31.54
C ASP A 325 20.42 -9.91 31.32
N PHE A 326 20.54 -9.47 30.06
CA PHE A 326 20.58 -8.01 29.75
C PHE A 326 19.27 -7.33 30.09
N PHE A 327 18.13 -7.98 29.85
CA PHE A 327 16.85 -7.40 30.25
C PHE A 327 16.78 -7.19 31.78
N ARG A 328 17.17 -8.18 32.57
CA ARG A 328 17.18 -8.03 34.04
C ARG A 328 18.10 -6.90 34.52
N LYS A 329 19.25 -6.75 33.88
CA LYS A 329 20.21 -5.69 34.19
C LYS A 329 19.71 -4.30 33.84
N TYR A 330 19.02 -4.14 32.71
CA TYR A 330 18.67 -2.84 32.17
C TYR A 330 17.17 -2.47 32.33
N SER A 331 16.33 -3.31 32.91
CA SER A 331 14.89 -3.09 33.04
C SER A 331 14.52 -1.72 33.62
N ARG A 332 15.17 -1.29 34.70
CA ARG A 332 14.94 0.02 35.33
C ARG A 332 15.32 1.18 34.42
N ILE A 333 16.37 1.02 33.62
CA ILE A 333 16.81 2.05 32.66
C ILE A 333 15.78 2.15 31.53
N ILE A 334 15.32 1.02 31.00
CA ILE A 334 14.30 0.93 29.96
C ILE A 334 13.03 1.66 30.40
N GLU A 335 12.50 1.33 31.58
CA GLU A 335 11.29 1.98 32.11
C GLU A 335 11.49 3.48 32.35
N TYR A 336 12.63 3.89 32.89
CA TYR A 336 12.93 5.28 33.15
C TYR A 336 13.02 6.09 31.87
N GLU A 337 13.82 5.63 30.90
CA GLU A 337 14.01 6.32 29.62
C GLU A 337 12.69 6.37 28.81
N ALA A 338 11.88 5.31 28.81
CA ALA A 338 10.57 5.32 28.20
C ALA A 338 9.65 6.39 28.80
N LYS A 339 9.58 6.49 30.11
CA LYS A 339 8.80 7.53 30.83
C LYS A 339 9.27 8.95 30.49
N VAL A 340 10.58 9.16 30.40
CA VAL A 340 11.16 10.45 30.03
C VAL A 340 10.86 10.79 28.58
N ALA A 341 11.03 9.84 27.68
CA ALA A 341 10.78 9.98 26.25
C ALA A 341 9.31 10.34 25.95
N ILE A 342 8.35 9.66 26.59
CA ILE A 342 6.91 9.95 26.44
C ILE A 342 6.59 11.40 26.83
N LYS A 343 7.17 11.92 27.94
CA LYS A 343 6.96 13.30 28.37
C LYS A 343 7.53 14.33 27.38
N ARG A 344 8.56 13.96 26.62
CA ARG A 344 9.24 14.82 25.64
C ARG A 344 8.70 14.64 24.21
N THR A 345 7.80 13.68 24.00
CA THR A 345 7.22 13.41 22.68
C THR A 345 6.47 14.63 22.16
N LYS A 346 6.81 15.05 20.95
CA LYS A 346 6.08 16.08 20.21
C LYS A 346 5.12 15.44 19.24
N ARG A 347 3.87 15.90 19.24
CA ARG A 347 2.85 15.46 18.30
C ARG A 347 2.78 16.43 17.14
N LEU A 348 2.88 15.86 15.93
CA LEU A 348 2.81 16.57 14.67
C LEU A 348 1.68 15.99 13.82
N ASP A 349 0.78 16.86 13.33
CA ASP A 349 -0.26 16.50 12.37
C ASP A 349 0.16 17.14 11.04
N LEU A 350 0.84 16.37 10.18
CA LEU A 350 1.47 16.88 8.96
C LEU A 350 0.60 16.63 7.74
N GLU A 351 0.48 17.64 6.88
CA GLU A 351 0.03 17.45 5.50
C GLU A 351 1.22 17.04 4.64
N VAL A 352 1.07 15.87 4.01
CA VAL A 352 2.14 15.33 3.17
C VAL A 352 2.25 16.11 1.88
N GLY A 353 3.39 16.75 1.70
CA GLY A 353 3.76 17.53 0.53
C GLY A 353 5.16 17.20 0.03
N PRO A 354 5.67 17.91 -0.99
CA PRO A 354 7.02 17.70 -1.52
C PRO A 354 8.13 17.95 -0.47
N ASN A 355 7.86 18.77 0.53
CA ASN A 355 8.80 19.15 1.59
C ASN A 355 8.58 18.39 2.91
N TYR A 356 7.90 17.25 2.87
CA TYR A 356 7.54 16.48 4.06
C TYR A 356 8.71 16.25 5.03
N LEU A 357 9.90 15.95 4.52
CA LEU A 357 11.10 15.73 5.33
C LEU A 357 11.50 17.01 6.11
N HIS A 358 11.46 18.16 5.46
CA HIS A 358 11.74 19.45 6.09
C HIS A 358 10.68 19.82 7.11
N ASP A 359 9.40 19.60 6.78
CA ASP A 359 8.28 19.88 7.69
C ASP A 359 8.42 19.14 9.03
N VAL A 360 8.91 17.91 9.04
CA VAL A 360 9.16 17.14 10.26
C VAL A 360 10.36 17.71 11.02
N ILE A 361 11.48 17.95 10.33
CA ILE A 361 12.73 18.42 10.96
C ILE A 361 12.54 19.82 11.53
N ASP A 362 11.92 20.73 10.78
CA ASP A 362 11.72 22.13 11.19
C ASP A 362 10.68 22.27 12.32
N SER A 363 9.84 21.23 12.54
CA SER A 363 8.81 21.20 13.58
C SER A 363 9.31 20.65 14.91
N ILE A 364 10.51 20.06 14.96
CA ILE A 364 11.12 19.46 16.14
C ILE A 364 12.19 20.34 16.74
#